data_a7387ac83483c352f8f4212ead7e501d
#
_entry.id   a7387ac83483c352f8f4212ead7e501d
#
_cell.length_a   1.000
_cell.length_b   1.000
_cell.length_c   1.000
_cell.angle_alpha   90.00
_cell.angle_beta   90.00
_cell.angle_gamma   90.00
#
_symmetry.space_group_name_H-M   'P 1'
#
loop_
_entity.id
_entity.type
_entity.pdbx_description
1 polymer ?
#
loop_
_entity_poly.entity_id
_entity_poly.type
_entity_poly.pdbx_seq_one_letter_code
_entity_poly.pdbx_strand_id
1 'polypeptide(L)'
;METAWRAVQHDVGVSTPFAAYFREIGRPFRDILERLGLEDQGDEIERVYRATALREAPRVPAFPGIHTALARLDKRGVKLGVVTSKARSQTAWTLSQFDVEFGTVQTPEPSCPGKPAPYPLLVAASEARVDVRDSVFVGDMDVDGLAARAAGMRFLHAGWGYGARPAGAEQLRAPRELGEVGLPAPMAA
;
A
#
# COMPACT_ATOMS: atom_id res chain seq x y z
N MET A 1 12.00 -4.52 -4.72
CA MET A 1 11.71 -3.48 -5.72
C MET A 1 12.92 -3.20 -6.61
N GLU A 2 14.08 -2.86 -6.05
CA GLU A 2 15.28 -2.57 -6.85
C GLU A 2 15.68 -3.72 -7.78
N THR A 3 15.69 -4.97 -7.28
CA THR A 3 15.96 -6.16 -8.10
C THR A 3 15.03 -6.27 -9.31
N ALA A 4 13.73 -5.97 -9.11
CA ALA A 4 12.76 -6.01 -10.20
C ALA A 4 12.98 -4.88 -11.21
N TRP A 5 13.36 -3.68 -10.75
CA TRP A 5 13.69 -2.58 -11.65
C TRP A 5 14.99 -2.83 -12.42
N ARG A 6 16.00 -3.41 -11.79
CA ARG A 6 17.23 -3.82 -12.49
C ARG A 6 16.95 -4.87 -13.58
N ALA A 7 16.01 -5.79 -13.35
CA ALA A 7 15.59 -6.72 -14.39
C ALA A 7 14.93 -5.98 -15.57
N VAL A 8 14.10 -4.97 -15.33
CA VAL A 8 13.52 -4.12 -16.37
C VAL A 8 14.62 -3.40 -17.16
N GLN A 9 15.60 -2.80 -16.47
CA GLN A 9 16.72 -2.13 -17.13
C GLN A 9 17.51 -3.08 -18.04
N HIS A 10 17.74 -4.30 -17.58
CA HIS A 10 18.52 -5.29 -18.31
C HIS A 10 17.72 -5.91 -19.47
N ASP A 11 16.49 -6.37 -19.24
CA ASP A 11 15.73 -7.19 -20.17
C ASP A 11 14.95 -6.35 -21.20
N VAL A 12 14.53 -5.13 -20.82
CA VAL A 12 13.78 -4.21 -21.70
C VAL A 12 14.66 -3.09 -22.26
N GLY A 13 15.84 -2.87 -21.68
CA GLY A 13 16.76 -1.83 -22.11
C GLY A 13 16.42 -0.43 -21.60
N VAL A 14 15.65 -0.32 -20.51
CA VAL A 14 15.27 0.96 -19.91
C VAL A 14 16.47 1.61 -19.23
N SER A 15 16.77 2.86 -19.58
CA SER A 15 17.88 3.61 -18.99
C SER A 15 17.53 4.35 -17.70
N THR A 16 16.24 4.50 -17.38
CA THR A 16 15.74 5.21 -16.20
C THR A 16 16.28 4.59 -14.91
N PRO A 17 17.01 5.35 -14.06
CA PRO A 17 17.61 4.81 -12.84
C PRO A 17 16.55 4.45 -11.80
N PHE A 18 16.85 3.46 -10.95
CA PHE A 18 15.95 3.02 -9.87
C PHE A 18 15.52 4.18 -8.96
N ALA A 19 16.39 5.14 -8.69
CA ALA A 19 16.07 6.31 -7.87
C ALA A 19 14.94 7.17 -8.47
N ALA A 20 14.82 7.25 -9.80
CA ALA A 20 13.73 7.96 -10.45
C ALA A 20 12.40 7.19 -10.29
N TYR A 21 12.41 5.88 -10.53
CA TYR A 21 11.28 5.00 -10.27
C TYR A 21 10.85 5.05 -8.80
N PHE A 22 11.82 4.99 -7.88
CA PHE A 22 11.56 4.96 -6.44
C PHE A 22 10.84 6.21 -5.92
N ARG A 23 11.09 7.39 -6.51
CA ARG A 23 10.39 8.63 -6.14
C ARG A 23 8.90 8.62 -6.45
N GLU A 24 8.48 7.82 -7.42
CA GLU A 24 7.07 7.74 -7.86
C GLU A 24 6.31 6.58 -7.19
N ILE A 25 6.97 5.72 -6.41
CA ILE A 25 6.30 4.56 -5.80
C ILE A 25 5.16 4.98 -4.86
N GLY A 26 4.20 4.06 -4.71
CA GLY A 26 2.94 4.33 -4.00
C GLY A 26 1.79 4.64 -4.94
N ARG A 27 2.08 5.09 -6.17
CA ARG A 27 1.12 5.27 -7.27
C ARG A 27 0.81 3.95 -7.97
N PRO A 28 -0.28 3.85 -8.76
CA PRO A 28 -0.46 2.76 -9.71
C PRO A 28 0.74 2.63 -10.66
N PHE A 29 1.09 1.40 -11.02
CA PHE A 29 2.31 1.16 -11.80
C PHE A 29 2.31 1.87 -13.16
N ARG A 30 1.15 1.91 -13.82
CA ARG A 30 0.98 2.61 -15.12
C ARG A 30 1.21 4.12 -14.98
N ASP A 31 0.68 4.73 -13.93
CA ASP A 31 0.89 6.16 -13.66
C ASP A 31 2.38 6.47 -13.44
N ILE A 32 3.12 5.54 -12.81
CA ILE A 32 4.57 5.69 -12.64
C ILE A 32 5.26 5.67 -14.01
N LEU A 33 4.89 4.74 -14.90
CA LEU A 33 5.51 4.64 -16.23
C LEU A 33 5.23 5.87 -17.08
N GLU A 34 3.99 6.37 -17.07
CA GLU A 34 3.62 7.61 -17.76
C GLU A 34 4.46 8.80 -17.27
N ARG A 35 4.60 8.96 -15.96
CA ARG A 35 5.41 10.04 -15.36
C ARG A 35 6.90 9.93 -15.67
N LEU A 36 7.37 8.75 -16.00
CA LEU A 36 8.76 8.49 -16.40
C LEU A 36 8.96 8.52 -17.92
N GLY A 37 7.89 8.73 -18.72
CA GLY A 37 7.93 8.71 -20.18
C GLY A 37 8.23 7.31 -20.73
N LEU A 38 7.68 6.27 -20.10
CA LEU A 38 7.92 4.86 -20.43
C LEU A 38 6.64 4.13 -20.85
N GLU A 39 5.57 4.86 -21.13
CA GLU A 39 4.25 4.31 -21.48
C GLU A 39 4.27 3.43 -22.72
N ASP A 40 5.07 3.78 -23.73
CA ASP A 40 5.18 3.03 -24.99
C ASP A 40 5.69 1.59 -24.79
N GLN A 41 6.53 1.37 -23.79
CA GLN A 41 7.07 0.05 -23.42
C GLN A 41 6.35 -0.53 -22.18
N GLY A 42 5.24 0.09 -21.76
CA GLY A 42 4.58 -0.15 -20.49
C GLY A 42 4.21 -1.61 -20.23
N ASP A 43 3.70 -2.32 -21.24
CA ASP A 43 3.29 -3.72 -21.12
C ASP A 43 4.48 -4.65 -20.86
N GLU A 44 5.58 -4.44 -21.54
CA GLU A 44 6.78 -5.26 -21.37
C GLU A 44 7.47 -4.97 -20.05
N ILE A 45 7.60 -3.69 -19.68
CA ILE A 45 8.13 -3.27 -18.40
C ILE A 45 7.31 -3.89 -17.26
N GLU A 46 5.99 -3.79 -17.35
CA GLU A 46 5.10 -4.33 -16.32
C GLU A 46 5.22 -5.84 -16.21
N ARG A 47 5.31 -6.55 -17.32
CA ARG A 47 5.49 -8.01 -17.37
C ARG A 47 6.79 -8.43 -16.68
N VAL A 48 7.92 -7.83 -17.03
CA VAL A 48 9.24 -8.13 -16.46
C VAL A 48 9.29 -7.79 -14.96
N TYR A 49 8.81 -6.59 -14.61
CA TYR A 49 8.77 -6.12 -13.23
C TYR A 49 7.94 -7.04 -12.34
N ARG A 50 6.70 -7.36 -12.75
CA ARG A 50 5.78 -8.19 -11.96
C ARG A 50 6.29 -9.62 -11.79
N ALA A 51 6.81 -10.23 -12.86
CA ALA A 51 7.38 -11.57 -12.79
C ALA A 51 8.55 -11.64 -11.81
N THR A 52 9.45 -10.66 -11.86
CA THR A 52 10.61 -10.59 -10.96
C THR A 52 10.18 -10.27 -9.52
N ALA A 53 9.27 -9.32 -9.33
CA ALA A 53 8.78 -8.95 -8.00
C ALA A 53 8.06 -10.13 -7.31
N LEU A 54 7.29 -10.91 -8.06
CA LEU A 54 6.63 -12.10 -7.51
C LEU A 54 7.64 -13.20 -7.13
N ARG A 55 8.66 -13.42 -7.96
CA ARG A 55 9.73 -14.39 -7.66
C ARG A 55 10.53 -14.01 -6.42
N GLU A 56 10.75 -12.71 -6.21
CA GLU A 56 11.50 -12.20 -5.06
C GLU A 56 10.63 -12.03 -3.79
N ALA A 57 9.30 -12.07 -3.91
CA ALA A 57 8.37 -11.85 -2.79
C ALA A 57 8.67 -12.74 -1.56
N PRO A 58 8.98 -14.06 -1.69
CA PRO A 58 9.28 -14.91 -0.56
C PRO A 58 10.53 -14.50 0.25
N ARG A 59 11.39 -13.66 -0.33
CA ARG A 59 12.62 -13.18 0.31
C ARG A 59 12.45 -11.85 1.05
N VAL A 60 11.26 -11.23 0.96
CA VAL A 60 10.99 -9.96 1.61
C VAL A 60 10.38 -10.22 2.99
N PRO A 61 11.12 -9.95 4.06
CA PRO A 61 10.59 -10.16 5.41
C PRO A 61 9.49 -9.14 5.73
N ALA A 62 8.55 -9.55 6.57
CA ALA A 62 7.61 -8.61 7.19
C ALA A 62 8.36 -7.72 8.19
N PHE A 63 7.88 -6.49 8.39
CA PHE A 63 8.43 -5.59 9.41
C PHE A 63 8.32 -6.21 10.81
N PRO A 64 9.37 -6.09 11.64
CA PRO A 64 9.35 -6.67 12.99
C PRO A 64 8.14 -6.20 13.80
N GLY A 65 7.40 -7.13 14.38
CA GLY A 65 6.24 -6.88 15.23
C GLY A 65 4.90 -6.67 14.52
N ILE A 66 4.86 -6.64 13.18
CA ILE A 66 3.61 -6.40 12.44
C ILE A 66 2.60 -7.54 12.64
N HIS A 67 3.03 -8.81 12.64
CA HIS A 67 2.16 -9.96 12.90
C HIS A 67 1.47 -9.83 14.27
N THR A 68 2.24 -9.52 15.31
CA THR A 68 1.70 -9.33 16.66
C THR A 68 0.74 -8.15 16.74
N ALA A 69 1.06 -7.06 16.05
CA ALA A 69 0.22 -5.86 16.05
C ALA A 69 -1.13 -6.13 15.38
N LEU A 70 -1.14 -6.76 14.20
CA LEU A 70 -2.37 -7.12 13.49
C LEU A 70 -3.22 -8.12 14.30
N ALA A 71 -2.61 -9.16 14.86
CA ALA A 71 -3.33 -10.11 15.71
C ALA A 71 -3.95 -9.47 16.96
N ARG A 72 -3.33 -8.43 17.52
CA ARG A 72 -3.91 -7.66 18.64
C ARG A 72 -5.12 -6.83 18.22
N LEU A 73 -5.06 -6.20 17.05
CA LEU A 73 -6.18 -5.44 16.49
C LEU A 73 -7.36 -6.36 16.19
N ASP A 74 -7.10 -7.49 15.55
CA ASP A 74 -8.08 -8.51 15.22
C ASP A 74 -8.80 -9.03 16.47
N LYS A 75 -8.05 -9.40 17.52
CA LYS A 75 -8.62 -9.81 18.84
C LYS A 75 -9.47 -8.74 19.52
N ARG A 76 -9.26 -7.47 19.19
CA ARG A 76 -10.08 -6.35 19.67
C ARG A 76 -11.32 -6.10 18.81
N GLY A 77 -11.55 -6.90 17.78
CA GLY A 77 -12.66 -6.75 16.85
C GLY A 77 -12.50 -5.58 15.87
N VAL A 78 -11.27 -5.07 15.70
CA VAL A 78 -10.98 -4.01 14.72
C VAL A 78 -11.04 -4.62 13.32
N LYS A 79 -11.87 -4.06 12.44
CA LYS A 79 -11.92 -4.47 11.04
C LYS A 79 -10.63 -4.07 10.34
N LEU A 80 -9.95 -5.04 9.73
CA LEU A 80 -8.72 -4.83 8.99
C LEU A 80 -9.00 -4.79 7.49
N GLY A 81 -8.38 -3.84 6.80
CA GLY A 81 -8.44 -3.71 5.35
C GLY A 81 -7.11 -3.36 4.74
N VAL A 82 -6.95 -3.63 3.46
CA VAL A 82 -5.74 -3.32 2.70
C VAL A 82 -6.08 -2.49 1.47
N VAL A 83 -5.37 -1.38 1.29
CA VAL A 83 -5.40 -0.57 0.06
C VAL A 83 -3.97 -0.42 -0.44
N THR A 84 -3.67 -0.98 -1.60
CA THR A 84 -2.31 -1.04 -2.12
C THR A 84 -2.24 -0.75 -3.61
N SER A 85 -1.11 -0.21 -4.07
CA SER A 85 -0.77 -0.08 -5.50
C SER A 85 -0.04 -1.30 -6.08
N LYS A 86 0.16 -2.36 -5.27
CA LYS A 86 0.72 -3.63 -5.74
C LYS A 86 -0.32 -4.43 -6.54
N ALA A 87 0.16 -5.22 -7.48
CA ALA A 87 -0.69 -6.13 -8.25
C ALA A 87 -1.41 -7.15 -7.34
N ARG A 88 -2.62 -7.56 -7.73
CA ARG A 88 -3.48 -8.50 -6.99
C ARG A 88 -2.74 -9.80 -6.60
N SER A 89 -2.01 -10.42 -7.52
CA SER A 89 -1.27 -11.67 -7.26
C SER A 89 -0.18 -11.49 -6.20
N GLN A 90 0.56 -10.39 -6.26
CA GLN A 90 1.58 -10.06 -5.29
C GLN A 90 0.99 -9.73 -3.92
N THR A 91 -0.16 -9.03 -3.92
CA THR A 91 -0.90 -8.71 -2.70
C THR A 91 -1.42 -9.98 -2.04
N ALA A 92 -2.08 -10.87 -2.79
CA ALA A 92 -2.61 -12.12 -2.27
C ALA A 92 -1.51 -12.98 -1.62
N TRP A 93 -0.35 -13.12 -2.29
CA TRP A 93 0.79 -13.82 -1.70
C TRP A 93 1.27 -13.16 -0.40
N THR A 94 1.38 -11.81 -0.38
CA THR A 94 1.83 -11.10 0.82
C THR A 94 0.86 -11.31 1.98
N LEU A 95 -0.44 -11.21 1.74
CA LEU A 95 -1.47 -11.33 2.77
C LEU A 95 -1.58 -12.77 3.32
N SER A 96 -1.29 -13.78 2.51
CA SER A 96 -1.28 -15.18 2.96
C SER A 96 -0.23 -15.49 4.05
N GLN A 97 0.69 -14.55 4.31
CA GLN A 97 1.68 -14.68 5.37
C GLN A 97 1.14 -14.23 6.75
N PHE A 98 -0.07 -13.68 6.81
CA PHE A 98 -0.67 -13.17 8.05
C PHE A 98 -1.84 -14.06 8.47
N ASP A 99 -1.87 -14.38 9.76
CA ASP A 99 -2.94 -15.18 10.38
C ASP A 99 -4.03 -14.24 10.95
N VAL A 100 -4.56 -13.39 10.07
CA VAL A 100 -5.67 -12.47 10.34
C VAL A 100 -6.54 -12.32 9.10
N GLU A 101 -7.82 -12.03 9.28
CA GLU A 101 -8.74 -11.77 8.18
C GLU A 101 -8.68 -10.28 7.78
N PHE A 102 -8.55 -10.03 6.47
CA PHE A 102 -8.71 -8.71 5.88
C PHE A 102 -10.08 -8.63 5.20
N GLY A 103 -11.02 -7.92 5.82
CA GLY A 103 -12.40 -7.80 5.34
C GLY A 103 -12.55 -7.06 4.00
N THR A 104 -11.54 -6.33 3.56
CA THR A 104 -11.46 -5.69 2.24
C THR A 104 -10.03 -5.62 1.74
N VAL A 105 -9.82 -5.82 0.43
CA VAL A 105 -8.50 -5.74 -0.22
C VAL A 105 -8.63 -5.02 -1.54
N GLN A 106 -8.20 -3.75 -1.58
CA GLN A 106 -8.19 -2.93 -2.78
C GLN A 106 -6.83 -2.98 -3.45
N THR A 107 -6.82 -3.41 -4.70
CA THR A 107 -5.66 -3.42 -5.59
C THR A 107 -5.96 -2.56 -6.83
N PRO A 108 -4.98 -2.12 -7.62
CA PRO A 108 -5.24 -1.34 -8.83
C PRO A 108 -6.19 -2.06 -9.79
N GLU A 109 -7.19 -1.31 -10.26
CA GLU A 109 -8.13 -1.75 -11.30
C GLU A 109 -8.02 -0.78 -12.49
N PRO A 110 -8.00 -1.27 -13.75
CA PRO A 110 -7.71 -0.44 -14.93
C PRO A 110 -8.64 0.77 -15.11
N SER A 111 -9.88 0.67 -14.66
CA SER A 111 -10.91 1.72 -14.84
C SER A 111 -11.11 2.59 -13.61
N CYS A 112 -10.31 2.41 -12.56
CA CYS A 112 -10.51 3.09 -11.29
C CYS A 112 -9.27 3.91 -10.91
N PRO A 113 -9.46 5.16 -10.46
CA PRO A 113 -8.33 5.98 -10.03
C PRO A 113 -7.70 5.39 -8.76
N GLY A 114 -6.37 5.20 -8.81
CA GLY A 114 -5.59 4.80 -7.65
C GLY A 114 -5.17 5.98 -6.78
N LYS A 115 -4.46 5.71 -5.68
CA LYS A 115 -3.85 6.77 -4.84
C LYS A 115 -2.96 7.69 -5.70
N PRO A 116 -3.02 9.00 -5.54
CA PRO A 116 -3.58 9.78 -4.41
C PRO A 116 -5.09 10.06 -4.47
N ALA A 117 -5.85 9.52 -5.42
CA ALA A 117 -7.29 9.67 -5.41
C ALA A 117 -7.91 8.95 -4.18
N PRO A 118 -9.02 9.45 -3.62
CA PRO A 118 -9.67 8.87 -2.45
C PRO A 118 -10.40 7.56 -2.74
N TYR A 119 -10.69 7.29 -4.02
CA TYR A 119 -11.55 6.20 -4.47
C TYR A 119 -11.28 4.85 -3.79
N PRO A 120 -10.03 4.31 -3.78
CA PRO A 120 -9.80 2.99 -3.21
C PRO A 120 -10.02 2.92 -1.70
N LEU A 121 -9.83 4.04 -0.97
CA LEU A 121 -10.12 4.11 0.46
C LEU A 121 -11.62 4.14 0.73
N LEU A 122 -12.38 4.88 -0.08
CA LEU A 122 -13.83 4.97 0.02
C LEU A 122 -14.48 3.61 -0.28
N VAL A 123 -14.00 2.91 -1.31
CA VAL A 123 -14.45 1.55 -1.63
C VAL A 123 -14.14 0.60 -0.47
N ALA A 124 -12.93 0.63 0.07
CA ALA A 124 -12.54 -0.21 1.21
C ALA A 124 -13.45 0.02 2.43
N ALA A 125 -13.73 1.28 2.77
CA ALA A 125 -14.62 1.63 3.88
C ALA A 125 -16.07 1.13 3.64
N SER A 126 -16.57 1.30 2.41
CA SER A 126 -17.89 0.82 2.01
C SER A 126 -18.02 -0.71 2.11
N GLU A 127 -17.05 -1.46 1.57
CA GLU A 127 -17.03 -2.93 1.65
C GLU A 127 -16.94 -3.42 3.10
N ALA A 128 -16.10 -2.77 3.91
CA ALA A 128 -15.99 -3.06 5.34
C ALA A 128 -17.21 -2.62 6.15
N ARG A 129 -18.14 -1.85 5.55
CA ARG A 129 -19.30 -1.26 6.20
C ARG A 129 -18.89 -0.45 7.44
N VAL A 130 -17.98 0.50 7.25
CA VAL A 130 -17.52 1.44 8.27
C VAL A 130 -17.57 2.87 7.73
N ASP A 131 -17.76 3.84 8.61
CA ASP A 131 -17.64 5.25 8.26
C ASP A 131 -16.15 5.60 8.07
N VAL A 132 -15.83 6.38 7.06
CA VAL A 132 -14.46 6.85 6.83
C VAL A 132 -13.91 7.65 8.01
N ARG A 133 -14.79 8.36 8.74
CA ARG A 133 -14.43 9.13 9.94
C ARG A 133 -14.05 8.25 11.13
N ASP A 134 -14.55 7.00 11.15
CA ASP A 134 -14.23 6.00 12.16
C ASP A 134 -13.08 5.08 11.73
N SER A 135 -12.46 5.41 10.60
CA SER A 135 -11.40 4.62 10.00
C SER A 135 -10.05 5.36 10.07
N VAL A 136 -8.98 4.58 10.10
CA VAL A 136 -7.61 5.09 10.07
C VAL A 136 -6.88 4.45 8.92
N PHE A 137 -6.26 5.26 8.07
CA PHE A 137 -5.36 4.77 7.03
C PHE A 137 -3.90 4.89 7.50
N VAL A 138 -3.20 3.77 7.49
CA VAL A 138 -1.77 3.71 7.83
C VAL A 138 -0.98 3.47 6.55
N GLY A 139 -0.10 4.40 6.23
CA GLY A 139 0.72 4.35 5.02
C GLY A 139 2.05 5.04 5.20
N ASP A 140 2.97 4.82 4.28
CA ASP A 140 4.33 5.35 4.37
C ASP A 140 4.69 6.33 3.24
N MET A 141 3.84 6.44 2.22
CA MET A 141 4.09 7.34 1.08
C MET A 141 3.25 8.61 1.16
N ASP A 142 3.70 9.67 0.49
CA ASP A 142 2.97 10.93 0.39
C ASP A 142 1.58 10.76 -0.23
N VAL A 143 1.48 9.91 -1.26
CA VAL A 143 0.20 9.57 -1.92
C VAL A 143 -0.79 8.90 -0.98
N ASP A 144 -0.33 8.22 0.08
CA ASP A 144 -1.19 7.63 1.09
C ASP A 144 -1.86 8.72 1.93
N GLY A 145 -1.07 9.70 2.38
CA GLY A 145 -1.58 10.85 3.12
C GLY A 145 -2.52 11.72 2.31
N LEU A 146 -2.21 11.92 1.01
CA LEU A 146 -3.07 12.67 0.09
C LEU A 146 -4.41 11.95 -0.13
N ALA A 147 -4.39 10.63 -0.35
CA ALA A 147 -5.61 9.83 -0.53
C ALA A 147 -6.49 9.83 0.73
N ALA A 148 -5.88 9.66 1.91
CA ALA A 148 -6.60 9.68 3.18
C ALA A 148 -7.25 11.05 3.44
N ARG A 149 -6.52 12.15 3.22
CA ARG A 149 -7.06 13.51 3.33
C ARG A 149 -8.23 13.73 2.38
N ALA A 150 -8.09 13.31 1.12
CA ALA A 150 -9.14 13.45 0.12
C ALA A 150 -10.38 12.61 0.46
N ALA A 151 -10.20 11.45 1.13
CA ALA A 151 -11.29 10.59 1.60
C ALA A 151 -11.93 11.09 2.91
N GLY A 152 -11.35 12.07 3.61
CA GLY A 152 -11.78 12.47 4.95
C GLY A 152 -11.44 11.43 6.04
N MET A 153 -10.45 10.57 5.78
CA MET A 153 -9.97 9.52 6.67
C MET A 153 -8.75 10.00 7.47
N ARG A 154 -8.68 9.67 8.77
CA ARG A 154 -7.47 9.94 9.57
C ARG A 154 -6.29 9.20 9.01
N PHE A 155 -5.16 9.88 8.86
CA PHE A 155 -3.91 9.32 8.36
C PHE A 155 -2.86 9.20 9.45
N LEU A 156 -2.20 8.05 9.52
CA LEU A 156 -1.02 7.81 10.35
C LEU A 156 0.14 7.38 9.46
N HIS A 157 1.24 8.11 9.57
CA HIS A 157 2.45 7.78 8.83
C HIS A 157 3.17 6.60 9.48
N ALA A 158 3.42 5.55 8.69
CA ALA A 158 4.20 4.39 9.09
C ALA A 158 5.71 4.70 9.01
N GLY A 159 6.30 5.16 10.11
CA GLY A 159 7.70 5.59 10.17
C GLY A 159 8.74 4.47 9.98
N TRP A 160 8.28 3.22 9.86
CA TRP A 160 9.12 2.07 9.49
C TRP A 160 9.13 1.79 7.98
N GLY A 161 8.36 2.55 7.18
CA GLY A 161 8.27 2.41 5.73
C GLY A 161 9.39 3.13 4.98
N TYR A 162 9.13 3.49 3.74
CA TYR A 162 10.14 4.02 2.82
C TYR A 162 10.06 5.53 2.60
N GLY A 163 8.86 6.10 2.74
CA GLY A 163 8.61 7.51 2.45
C GLY A 163 8.92 8.43 3.62
N ALA A 164 9.15 9.70 3.31
CA ALA A 164 9.29 10.73 4.33
C ALA A 164 7.93 11.07 4.95
N ARG A 165 7.93 11.39 6.24
CA ARG A 165 6.70 11.81 6.93
C ARG A 165 6.17 13.13 6.33
N PRO A 166 4.92 13.17 5.84
CA PRO A 166 4.30 14.43 5.43
C PRO A 166 4.22 15.45 6.57
N ALA A 167 4.36 16.72 6.25
CA ALA A 167 4.29 17.79 7.26
C ALA A 167 2.95 17.73 8.02
N GLY A 168 3.02 17.78 9.35
CA GLY A 168 1.86 17.74 10.23
C GLY A 168 1.19 16.37 10.40
N ALA A 169 1.63 15.31 9.69
CA ALA A 169 1.06 13.98 9.87
C ALA A 169 1.44 13.39 11.23
N GLU A 170 0.50 12.72 11.87
CA GLU A 170 0.78 11.85 13.00
C GLU A 170 1.65 10.68 12.54
N GLN A 171 2.58 10.22 13.37
CA GLN A 171 3.51 9.15 13.01
C GLN A 171 3.50 8.04 14.05
N LEU A 172 3.41 6.81 13.57
CA LEU A 172 3.77 5.62 14.31
C LEU A 172 5.25 5.28 14.00
N ARG A 173 6.03 5.05 15.04
CA ARG A 173 7.48 4.76 14.91
C ARG A 173 7.76 3.28 14.68
N ALA A 174 6.86 2.43 15.15
CA ALA A 174 6.99 0.98 15.01
C ALA A 174 5.61 0.30 14.94
N PRO A 175 5.51 -0.89 14.31
CA PRO A 175 4.25 -1.62 14.18
C PRO A 175 3.52 -1.89 15.50
N ARG A 176 4.24 -2.06 16.62
CA ARG A 176 3.64 -2.29 17.94
C ARG A 176 2.71 -1.16 18.38
N GLU A 177 2.95 0.07 17.91
CA GLU A 177 2.14 1.25 18.27
C GLU A 177 0.76 1.25 17.60
N LEU A 178 0.52 0.39 16.59
CA LEU A 178 -0.80 0.18 16.01
C LEU A 178 -1.84 -0.22 17.06
N GLY A 179 -1.44 -0.99 18.06
CA GLY A 179 -2.32 -1.40 19.17
C GLY A 179 -2.73 -0.27 20.12
N GLU A 180 -2.01 0.87 20.08
CA GLU A 180 -2.22 2.04 20.94
C GLU A 180 -3.03 3.12 20.23
N VAL A 181 -3.29 2.95 18.92
CA VAL A 181 -4.10 3.89 18.15
C VAL A 181 -5.51 3.95 18.74
N GLY A 182 -5.91 5.15 19.14
CA GLY A 182 -7.29 5.43 19.54
C GLY A 182 -8.20 5.28 18.33
N LEU A 183 -8.80 4.12 18.20
CA LEU A 183 -9.87 3.86 17.24
C LEU A 183 -11.20 4.12 17.96
N PRO A 184 -12.22 4.67 17.29
CA PRO A 184 -13.55 4.72 17.85
C PRO A 184 -14.02 3.30 18.18
N ALA A 185 -14.80 3.16 19.26
CA ALA A 185 -15.34 1.86 19.63
C ALA A 185 -16.19 1.32 18.47
N PRO A 186 -16.10 0.01 18.15
CA PRO A 186 -16.98 -0.57 17.13
C PRO A 186 -18.43 -0.28 17.52
N MET A 187 -19.19 0.31 16.59
CA MET A 187 -20.64 0.46 16.80
C MET A 187 -21.23 -0.92 17.03
N ALA A 188 -21.94 -1.08 18.14
CA ALA A 188 -22.71 -2.28 18.40
C ALA A 188 -23.67 -2.53 17.21
N ALA A 189 -23.65 -3.76 16.70
CA ALA A 189 -24.51 -4.21 15.61
C ALA A 189 -25.98 -4.23 16.04
#